data_e5248f10b9cf8381711bf0ba59e6e04d
#
_entry.id   e5248f10b9cf8381711bf0ba59e6e04d
#
_cell.length_a   1.000
_cell.length_b   1.000
_cell.length_c   1.000
_cell.angle_alpha   90.00
_cell.angle_beta   90.00
_cell.angle_gamma   90.00
#
_symmetry.space_group_name_H-M   'P 1'
#
loop_
_entity.id
_entity.type
_entity.pdbx_description
1 polymer ?
#
loop_
_entity_poly.entity_id
_entity_poly.type
_entity_poly.pdbx_seq_one_letter_code
_entity_poly.pdbx_strand_id
1 'polypeptide(L)'
;MIDDLRTLSPGAPRGEPCTVELDGETLRAFSGESLAVALFAAGIHTIGRSAKYHRPRGAFCFEGHCASCLLRVDGRPNVRACQVPVREGLACHSQNAFPTAEMDLLEAADWLFPGGMDHHKMLTAHRAANRLFLKVVREVGGSGRLPDAPAADLPPARRETVDLCVVGGGPAGLTAAATVARLAPGVRVLLVDDQDRPGGSWHALPGGSARAAEVTARAEASGVRILRRSAAIGFFPEDVDRAVMAATPDAIPGTLAVATPEGLVRVTARRLLYATGGYDQNVPFLDNDRPGVISARACGRLAFRHGVRPGTRVAVMGDGALARALAANLAAAGVDAEAIDAAGETPVAVLGRGAVRGLRVAEPGGKERRVDADIIAVAAVPAPASELPRQHGAPVTFDEARGGFAVTPDGSFRAAAGTAIFACGDVTGYRGPDAAAADALLAGPIIAHTLTVPVTT
;
A
#
# COMPACT_ATOMS: atom_id res chain seq x y z
N MET A 1 -29.86 -2.75 -8.46
CA MET A 1 -29.03 -1.57 -8.17
C MET A 1 -28.16 -1.98 -7.00
N ILE A 2 -26.85 -1.99 -7.17
CA ILE A 2 -25.91 -2.17 -6.06
C ILE A 2 -25.96 -0.87 -5.26
N ASP A 3 -26.22 -0.95 -3.95
CA ASP A 3 -26.29 0.23 -3.09
C ASP A 3 -24.90 0.87 -3.00
N ASP A 4 -24.82 2.18 -3.23
CA ASP A 4 -23.57 2.94 -3.09
C ASP A 4 -23.13 2.94 -1.61
N LEU A 5 -22.00 2.30 -1.33
CA LEU A 5 -21.48 2.17 0.04
C LEU A 5 -20.89 3.47 0.63
N ARG A 6 -20.95 4.59 -0.08
CA ARG A 6 -20.51 5.92 0.39
C ARG A 6 -21.50 6.55 1.37
N THR A 7 -21.83 5.83 2.42
CA THR A 7 -22.88 6.20 3.39
C THR A 7 -22.33 6.83 4.68
N LEU A 8 -21.03 6.85 4.87
CA LEU A 8 -20.38 7.48 6.02
C LEU A 8 -19.88 8.89 5.67
N SER A 9 -19.63 9.71 6.70
CA SER A 9 -19.01 11.02 6.52
C SER A 9 -17.55 10.85 6.09
N PRO A 10 -17.12 11.43 4.95
CA PRO A 10 -15.73 11.33 4.53
C PRO A 10 -14.83 12.20 5.40
N GLY A 11 -13.66 11.69 5.75
CA GLY A 11 -12.61 12.45 6.46
C GLY A 11 -11.85 13.43 5.56
N ALA A 12 -12.07 13.36 4.24
CA ALA A 12 -11.58 14.31 3.25
C ALA A 12 -12.71 14.60 2.25
N PRO A 13 -12.82 15.84 1.75
CA PRO A 13 -13.83 16.19 0.75
C PRO A 13 -13.77 15.27 -0.47
N ARG A 14 -14.91 14.80 -0.94
CA ARG A 14 -15.03 14.14 -2.24
C ARG A 14 -14.85 15.19 -3.33
N GLY A 15 -14.17 14.80 -4.41
CA GLY A 15 -14.06 15.65 -5.58
C GLY A 15 -15.31 15.64 -6.45
N GLU A 16 -15.20 16.13 -7.68
CA GLU A 16 -16.30 16.18 -8.64
C GLU A 16 -16.75 14.75 -9.01
N PRO A 17 -18.07 14.55 -9.22
CA PRO A 17 -18.58 13.30 -9.74
C PRO A 17 -17.98 12.99 -11.11
N CYS A 18 -17.63 11.75 -11.35
CA CYS A 18 -17.18 11.25 -12.65
C CYS A 18 -17.66 9.80 -12.84
N THR A 19 -17.48 9.27 -14.03
CA THR A 19 -17.82 7.88 -14.36
C THR A 19 -16.58 7.10 -14.74
N VAL A 20 -16.57 5.82 -14.35
CA VAL A 20 -15.56 4.83 -14.76
C VAL A 20 -16.29 3.63 -15.39
N GLU A 21 -15.63 2.93 -16.28
CA GLU A 21 -16.18 1.74 -16.93
C GLU A 21 -15.40 0.50 -16.47
N LEU A 22 -16.12 -0.53 -16.00
CA LEU A 22 -15.57 -1.86 -15.71
C LEU A 22 -16.30 -2.90 -16.56
N ASP A 23 -15.57 -3.59 -17.43
CA ASP A 23 -16.09 -4.68 -18.31
C ASP A 23 -17.33 -4.26 -19.11
N GLY A 24 -17.46 -2.96 -19.48
CA GLY A 24 -18.59 -2.39 -20.22
C GLY A 24 -19.70 -1.83 -19.33
N GLU A 25 -19.63 -1.98 -18.01
CA GLU A 25 -20.57 -1.38 -17.07
C GLU A 25 -20.07 -0.02 -16.57
N THR A 26 -20.93 1.01 -16.65
CA THR A 26 -20.61 2.36 -16.17
C THR A 26 -20.92 2.47 -14.68
N LEU A 27 -19.93 2.94 -13.91
CA LEU A 27 -19.98 3.08 -12.47
C LEU A 27 -19.76 4.54 -12.07
N ARG A 28 -20.44 4.98 -11.02
CA ARG A 28 -20.23 6.30 -10.41
C ARG A 28 -18.96 6.30 -9.57
N ALA A 29 -18.15 7.34 -9.74
CA ALA A 29 -16.94 7.59 -8.98
C ALA A 29 -16.82 9.08 -8.64
N PHE A 30 -15.81 9.45 -7.85
CA PHE A 30 -15.53 10.84 -7.52
C PHE A 30 -14.03 11.12 -7.72
N SER A 31 -13.71 12.22 -8.37
CA SER A 31 -12.33 12.69 -8.52
C SER A 31 -11.59 12.70 -7.17
N GLY A 32 -10.36 12.19 -7.14
CA GLY A 32 -9.58 12.03 -5.91
C GLY A 32 -9.80 10.70 -5.16
N GLU A 33 -10.72 9.84 -5.63
CA GLU A 33 -10.74 8.43 -5.24
C GLU A 33 -9.72 7.65 -6.09
N SER A 34 -9.24 6.52 -5.56
CA SER A 34 -8.60 5.52 -6.41
C SER A 34 -9.64 4.61 -7.05
N LEU A 35 -9.29 4.00 -8.18
CA LEU A 35 -10.17 3.05 -8.86
C LEU A 35 -10.61 1.91 -7.92
N ALA A 36 -9.71 1.39 -7.06
CA ALA A 36 -10.08 0.35 -6.09
C ALA A 36 -11.13 0.81 -5.07
N VAL A 37 -11.04 2.07 -4.60
CA VAL A 37 -12.05 2.66 -3.71
C VAL A 37 -13.38 2.83 -4.43
N ALA A 38 -13.35 3.32 -5.68
CA ALA A 38 -14.57 3.51 -6.47
C ALA A 38 -15.30 2.18 -6.74
N LEU A 39 -14.57 1.13 -7.13
CA LEU A 39 -15.14 -0.21 -7.34
C LEU A 39 -15.69 -0.80 -6.04
N PHE A 40 -14.94 -0.71 -4.95
CA PHE A 40 -15.40 -1.19 -3.64
C PHE A 40 -16.66 -0.46 -3.19
N ALA A 41 -16.71 0.86 -3.33
CA ALA A 41 -17.86 1.67 -2.98
C ALA A 41 -19.10 1.36 -3.84
N ALA A 42 -18.91 0.89 -5.07
CA ALA A 42 -19.96 0.33 -5.92
C ALA A 42 -20.33 -1.12 -5.57
N GLY A 43 -19.80 -1.70 -4.48
CA GLY A 43 -20.07 -3.08 -4.05
C GLY A 43 -19.33 -4.15 -4.85
N ILE A 44 -18.37 -3.78 -5.70
CA ILE A 44 -17.59 -4.70 -6.51
C ILE A 44 -16.33 -5.07 -5.73
N HIS A 45 -16.34 -6.25 -5.14
CA HIS A 45 -15.21 -6.75 -4.37
C HIS A 45 -14.30 -7.69 -5.18
N THR A 46 -14.85 -8.44 -6.13
CA THR A 46 -14.09 -9.31 -7.03
C THR A 46 -13.77 -8.55 -8.31
N ILE A 47 -12.50 -8.24 -8.54
CA ILE A 47 -12.04 -7.42 -9.66
C ILE A 47 -11.17 -8.16 -10.65
N GLY A 48 -10.83 -9.41 -10.35
CA GLY A 48 -10.05 -10.27 -11.23
C GLY A 48 -9.89 -11.66 -10.67
N ARG A 49 -9.13 -12.49 -11.36
CA ARG A 49 -8.82 -13.87 -10.96
C ARG A 49 -7.31 -14.11 -10.93
N SER A 50 -6.87 -15.07 -10.13
CA SER A 50 -5.46 -15.48 -10.14
C SER A 50 -5.14 -16.23 -11.45
N ALA A 51 -3.91 -16.03 -11.93
CA ALA A 51 -3.49 -16.55 -13.24
C ALA A 51 -3.53 -18.09 -13.35
N LYS A 52 -3.30 -18.81 -12.27
CA LYS A 52 -3.14 -20.27 -12.31
C LYS A 52 -4.37 -21.04 -11.83
N TYR A 53 -4.96 -20.60 -10.71
CA TYR A 53 -6.04 -21.33 -10.06
C TYR A 53 -7.40 -20.60 -10.17
N HIS A 54 -7.46 -19.53 -10.94
CA HIS A 54 -8.67 -18.73 -11.16
C HIS A 54 -9.39 -18.31 -9.85
N ARG A 55 -8.64 -18.26 -8.72
CA ARG A 55 -9.18 -17.80 -7.44
C ARG A 55 -9.58 -16.34 -7.56
N PRO A 56 -10.72 -15.92 -7.01
CA PRO A 56 -11.15 -14.52 -7.05
C PRO A 56 -10.14 -13.61 -6.35
N ARG A 57 -9.91 -12.44 -6.90
CA ARG A 57 -9.00 -11.42 -6.38
C ARG A 57 -9.71 -10.10 -6.19
N GLY A 58 -9.41 -9.44 -5.09
CA GLY A 58 -9.93 -8.13 -4.72
C GLY A 58 -8.86 -7.26 -4.05
N ALA A 59 -9.17 -6.02 -3.75
CA ALA A 59 -8.26 -5.13 -3.05
C ALA A 59 -8.12 -5.56 -1.58
N PHE A 60 -6.88 -5.60 -1.06
CA PHE A 60 -6.57 -5.93 0.33
C PHE A 60 -6.05 -4.72 1.12
N CYS A 61 -4.96 -4.06 0.66
CA CYS A 61 -4.34 -2.95 1.39
C CYS A 61 -4.84 -1.56 1.01
N PHE A 62 -5.35 -1.36 -0.20
CA PHE A 62 -5.76 -0.07 -0.79
C PHE A 62 -4.66 1.01 -0.84
N GLU A 63 -3.37 0.64 -0.69
CA GLU A 63 -2.21 1.56 -0.69
C GLU A 63 -1.06 1.14 -1.61
N GLY A 64 -1.27 0.20 -2.53
CA GLY A 64 -0.24 -0.16 -3.51
C GLY A 64 0.76 -1.24 -3.08
N HIS A 65 0.68 -1.77 -1.87
CA HIS A 65 1.73 -2.64 -1.31
C HIS A 65 1.52 -4.13 -1.60
N CYS A 66 0.27 -4.61 -1.72
CA CYS A 66 -0.03 -6.05 -1.79
C CYS A 66 -0.19 -6.63 -3.19
N ALA A 67 -0.32 -5.80 -4.23
CA ALA A 67 -0.59 -6.20 -5.62
C ALA A 67 -1.82 -7.13 -5.83
N SER A 68 -2.80 -7.12 -4.92
CA SER A 68 -4.02 -7.95 -5.04
C SER A 68 -5.06 -7.36 -6.00
N CYS A 69 -5.04 -6.03 -6.23
CA CYS A 69 -6.04 -5.29 -6.99
C CYS A 69 -5.62 -5.03 -8.45
N LEU A 70 -5.07 -6.04 -9.13
CA LEU A 70 -4.59 -5.89 -10.49
C LEU A 70 -5.73 -5.90 -11.50
N LEU A 71 -5.78 -4.88 -12.34
CA LEU A 71 -6.73 -4.70 -13.45
C LEU A 71 -5.99 -4.34 -14.73
N ARG A 72 -6.68 -4.51 -15.86
CA ARG A 72 -6.31 -3.87 -17.11
C ARG A 72 -6.96 -2.48 -17.13
N VAL A 73 -6.14 -1.43 -17.22
CA VAL A 73 -6.61 -0.04 -17.21
C VAL A 73 -6.08 0.67 -18.44
N ASP A 74 -6.97 1.29 -19.23
CA ASP A 74 -6.63 1.97 -20.49
C ASP A 74 -5.71 1.11 -21.39
N GLY A 75 -6.05 -0.17 -21.54
CA GLY A 75 -5.28 -1.11 -22.34
C GLY A 75 -3.96 -1.62 -21.73
N ARG A 76 -3.59 -1.16 -20.52
CA ARG A 76 -2.39 -1.62 -19.80
C ARG A 76 -2.74 -2.71 -18.80
N PRO A 77 -2.15 -3.91 -18.88
CA PRO A 77 -2.38 -4.98 -17.92
C PRO A 77 -1.62 -4.77 -16.61
N ASN A 78 -2.05 -5.49 -15.57
CA ASN A 78 -1.39 -5.58 -14.25
C ASN A 78 -1.21 -4.22 -13.55
N VAL A 79 -2.17 -3.31 -13.76
CA VAL A 79 -2.18 -2.02 -13.07
C VAL A 79 -2.85 -2.17 -11.71
N ARG A 80 -2.22 -1.68 -10.65
CA ARG A 80 -2.77 -1.67 -9.29
C ARG A 80 -3.89 -0.64 -9.19
N ALA A 81 -5.15 -1.09 -9.14
CA ALA A 81 -6.32 -0.22 -9.11
C ALA A 81 -6.30 0.78 -7.94
N CYS A 82 -5.71 0.42 -6.81
CA CYS A 82 -5.60 1.31 -5.65
C CYS A 82 -4.63 2.50 -5.86
N GLN A 83 -3.83 2.48 -6.92
CA GLN A 83 -2.92 3.59 -7.28
C GLN A 83 -3.35 4.34 -8.53
N VAL A 84 -4.48 3.98 -9.12
CA VAL A 84 -5.05 4.68 -10.28
C VAL A 84 -6.07 5.70 -9.80
N PRO A 85 -5.82 7.01 -9.93
CA PRO A 85 -6.84 8.02 -9.65
C PRO A 85 -7.96 7.91 -10.69
N VAL A 86 -9.20 7.96 -10.23
CA VAL A 86 -10.34 7.96 -11.14
C VAL A 86 -10.43 9.29 -11.91
N ARG A 87 -10.89 9.18 -13.15
CA ARG A 87 -11.18 10.31 -14.04
C ARG A 87 -12.33 9.92 -14.95
N GLU A 88 -13.00 10.90 -15.52
CA GLU A 88 -14.09 10.66 -16.47
C GLU A 88 -13.65 9.76 -17.62
N GLY A 89 -14.46 8.75 -17.92
CA GLY A 89 -14.24 7.82 -19.02
C GLY A 89 -13.06 6.85 -18.83
N LEU A 90 -12.58 6.64 -17.60
CA LEU A 90 -11.55 5.65 -17.32
C LEU A 90 -12.07 4.25 -17.62
N ALA A 91 -11.48 3.56 -18.60
CA ALA A 91 -11.87 2.21 -19.00
C ALA A 91 -10.99 1.16 -18.30
N CYS A 92 -11.63 0.19 -17.64
CA CYS A 92 -10.93 -0.92 -17.00
C CYS A 92 -11.62 -2.26 -17.27
N HIS A 93 -10.82 -3.31 -17.23
CA HIS A 93 -11.27 -4.68 -17.45
C HIS A 93 -10.68 -5.61 -16.40
N SER A 94 -11.49 -6.56 -15.96
CA SER A 94 -11.02 -7.64 -15.11
C SER A 94 -9.98 -8.51 -15.86
N GLN A 95 -9.09 -9.14 -15.12
CA GLN A 95 -8.03 -9.97 -15.69
C GLN A 95 -8.17 -11.43 -15.28
N ASN A 96 -7.68 -12.31 -16.17
CA ASN A 96 -7.62 -13.76 -15.96
C ASN A 96 -9.00 -14.39 -15.68
N ALA A 97 -10.06 -13.85 -16.25
CA ALA A 97 -11.42 -14.32 -16.08
C ALA A 97 -12.14 -14.42 -17.43
N PHE A 98 -13.09 -15.34 -17.55
CA PHE A 98 -13.97 -15.47 -18.71
C PHE A 98 -15.34 -16.05 -18.30
N PRO A 99 -16.46 -15.42 -18.63
CA PRO A 99 -16.58 -14.09 -19.28
C PRO A 99 -16.33 -12.92 -18.33
N THR A 100 -16.53 -13.07 -17.01
CA THR A 100 -16.37 -12.00 -16.01
C THR A 100 -15.60 -12.49 -14.78
N ALA A 101 -15.09 -11.55 -13.95
CA ALA A 101 -14.43 -11.91 -12.71
C ALA A 101 -15.36 -12.58 -11.69
N GLU A 102 -16.65 -12.27 -11.71
CA GLU A 102 -17.64 -12.87 -10.81
C GLU A 102 -18.01 -14.29 -11.24
N MET A 103 -18.23 -14.49 -12.55
CA MET A 103 -18.58 -15.80 -13.13
C MET A 103 -17.47 -16.23 -14.09
N ASP A 104 -16.51 -16.97 -13.58
CA ASP A 104 -15.37 -17.44 -14.35
C ASP A 104 -15.48 -18.91 -14.72
N LEU A 105 -15.72 -19.19 -16.01
CA LEU A 105 -15.79 -20.56 -16.53
C LEU A 105 -14.42 -21.26 -16.53
N LEU A 106 -13.32 -20.49 -16.46
CA LEU A 106 -11.96 -21.06 -16.43
C LEU A 106 -11.64 -21.71 -15.08
N GLU A 107 -12.40 -21.39 -14.02
CA GLU A 107 -12.32 -22.08 -12.72
C GLU A 107 -12.57 -23.60 -12.85
N ALA A 108 -13.32 -24.02 -13.87
CA ALA A 108 -13.53 -25.44 -14.19
C ALA A 108 -12.22 -26.18 -14.52
N ALA A 109 -11.17 -25.48 -14.92
CA ALA A 109 -9.85 -26.07 -15.16
C ALA A 109 -9.26 -26.70 -13.89
N ASP A 110 -9.48 -26.12 -12.72
CA ASP A 110 -9.03 -26.68 -11.42
C ASP A 110 -9.74 -28.01 -11.10
N TRP A 111 -11.01 -28.13 -11.48
CA TRP A 111 -11.76 -29.36 -11.32
C TRP A 111 -11.32 -30.45 -12.31
N LEU A 112 -10.96 -30.06 -13.55
CA LEU A 112 -10.45 -30.97 -14.57
C LEU A 112 -9.01 -31.42 -14.31
N PHE A 113 -8.20 -30.60 -13.64
CA PHE A 113 -6.79 -30.82 -13.38
C PHE A 113 -6.43 -30.63 -11.89
N PRO A 114 -6.97 -31.44 -10.96
CA PRO A 114 -6.79 -31.23 -9.53
C PRO A 114 -5.33 -31.34 -9.08
N GLY A 115 -4.46 -32.01 -9.84
CA GLY A 115 -3.01 -32.10 -9.63
C GLY A 115 -2.20 -31.00 -10.31
N GLY A 116 -2.86 -30.01 -10.92
CA GLY A 116 -2.23 -29.01 -11.78
C GLY A 116 -1.96 -29.51 -13.20
N MET A 117 -1.79 -28.59 -14.12
CA MET A 117 -1.51 -28.90 -15.53
C MET A 117 -0.03 -28.64 -15.84
N ASP A 118 0.73 -29.71 -16.12
CA ASP A 118 2.09 -29.57 -16.65
C ASP A 118 2.02 -29.31 -18.16
N HIS A 119 1.87 -28.05 -18.54
CA HIS A 119 1.76 -27.62 -19.94
C HIS A 119 3.03 -27.86 -20.76
N HIS A 120 4.18 -28.08 -20.12
CA HIS A 120 5.43 -28.38 -20.83
C HIS A 120 5.45 -29.77 -21.42
N LYS A 121 4.70 -30.73 -20.87
CA LYS A 121 4.67 -32.12 -21.33
C LYS A 121 3.46 -32.45 -22.17
N MET A 122 2.42 -31.58 -22.22
CA MET A 122 1.21 -31.88 -22.95
C MET A 122 1.39 -31.67 -24.47
N LEU A 123 0.95 -32.65 -25.25
CA LEU A 123 0.93 -32.64 -26.73
C LEU A 123 2.28 -32.36 -27.40
N THR A 124 3.39 -32.61 -26.70
CA THR A 124 4.75 -32.39 -27.26
C THR A 124 5.12 -33.29 -28.41
N ALA A 125 4.45 -34.45 -28.54
CA ALA A 125 4.63 -35.40 -29.67
C ALA A 125 4.17 -34.84 -31.04
N HIS A 126 3.26 -33.84 -31.04
CA HIS A 126 2.70 -33.26 -32.26
C HIS A 126 2.87 -31.75 -32.31
N ARG A 127 3.86 -31.23 -33.04
CA ARG A 127 4.21 -29.80 -33.11
C ARG A 127 3.04 -28.87 -33.39
N ALA A 128 2.11 -29.23 -34.30
CA ALA A 128 0.96 -28.40 -34.61
C ALA A 128 -0.06 -28.34 -33.45
N ALA A 129 -0.37 -29.52 -32.87
CA ALA A 129 -1.24 -29.63 -31.71
C ALA A 129 -0.65 -28.91 -30.47
N ASN A 130 0.66 -29.04 -30.25
CA ASN A 130 1.35 -28.34 -29.18
C ASN A 130 1.31 -26.80 -29.34
N ARG A 131 1.50 -26.28 -30.57
CA ARG A 131 1.38 -24.84 -30.85
C ARG A 131 -0.03 -24.30 -30.55
N LEU A 132 -1.06 -25.04 -30.99
CA LEU A 132 -2.45 -24.65 -30.71
C LEU A 132 -2.73 -24.69 -29.20
N PHE A 133 -2.30 -25.76 -28.55
CA PHE A 133 -2.45 -25.94 -27.11
C PHE A 133 -1.72 -24.85 -26.30
N LEU A 134 -0.47 -24.53 -26.67
CA LEU A 134 0.28 -23.45 -26.02
C LEU A 134 -0.38 -22.07 -26.20
N LYS A 135 -1.05 -21.84 -27.33
CA LYS A 135 -1.81 -20.61 -27.53
C LYS A 135 -3.00 -20.54 -26.56
N VAL A 136 -3.77 -21.61 -26.44
CA VAL A 136 -4.89 -21.69 -25.47
C VAL A 136 -4.37 -21.59 -24.05
N VAL A 137 -3.31 -22.32 -23.69
CA VAL A 137 -2.73 -22.29 -22.35
C VAL A 137 -2.18 -20.92 -21.99
N ARG A 138 -1.62 -20.17 -22.92
CA ARG A 138 -1.19 -18.79 -22.67
C ARG A 138 -2.35 -17.87 -22.30
N GLU A 139 -3.48 -18.02 -22.93
CA GLU A 139 -4.67 -17.24 -22.62
C GLU A 139 -5.31 -17.68 -21.30
N VAL A 140 -5.43 -18.99 -21.08
CA VAL A 140 -5.98 -19.58 -19.85
C VAL A 140 -5.01 -19.48 -18.67
N GLY A 141 -3.70 -19.68 -18.92
CA GLY A 141 -2.65 -19.70 -17.89
C GLY A 141 -2.19 -18.31 -17.39
N GLY A 142 -2.90 -17.24 -17.73
CA GLY A 142 -2.67 -15.91 -17.17
C GLY A 142 -1.32 -15.29 -17.54
N SER A 143 -0.68 -15.72 -18.63
CA SER A 143 0.48 -14.99 -19.18
C SER A 143 0.14 -13.56 -19.58
N GLY A 144 -1.14 -13.22 -19.49
CA GLY A 144 -1.71 -11.90 -19.71
C GLY A 144 -1.73 -11.53 -21.20
N ARG A 145 -2.62 -10.63 -21.53
CA ARG A 145 -2.63 -9.97 -22.82
C ARG A 145 -1.67 -8.77 -22.75
N LEU A 146 -0.77 -8.66 -23.71
CA LEU A 146 0.15 -7.52 -23.81
C LEU A 146 -0.59 -6.18 -23.79
N PRO A 147 0.09 -5.06 -23.46
CA PRO A 147 -0.49 -3.73 -23.64
C PRO A 147 -0.99 -3.51 -25.05
N ASP A 148 -2.12 -2.80 -25.22
CA ASP A 148 -2.70 -2.51 -26.53
C ASP A 148 -1.84 -1.55 -27.36
N ALA A 149 -1.00 -0.74 -26.68
CA ALA A 149 -0.03 0.14 -27.28
C ALA A 149 1.35 -0.02 -26.61
N PRO A 150 2.45 0.23 -27.34
CA PRO A 150 3.77 0.27 -26.75
C PRO A 150 3.83 1.33 -25.67
N ALA A 151 4.73 1.15 -24.69
CA ALA A 151 5.00 2.19 -23.71
C ALA A 151 5.51 3.45 -24.41
N ALA A 152 5.02 4.62 -23.99
CA ALA A 152 5.58 5.88 -24.45
C ALA A 152 7.04 5.99 -23.99
N ASP A 153 7.87 6.66 -24.80
CA ASP A 153 9.23 6.98 -24.40
C ASP A 153 9.19 7.84 -23.13
N LEU A 154 9.96 7.42 -22.14
CA LEU A 154 10.07 8.19 -20.90
C LEU A 154 11.01 9.37 -21.14
N PRO A 155 10.70 10.57 -20.58
CA PRO A 155 11.62 11.69 -20.65
C PRO A 155 12.94 11.33 -19.92
N PRO A 156 14.06 12.01 -20.28
CA PRO A 156 15.31 11.84 -19.56
C PRO A 156 15.14 12.08 -18.05
N ALA A 157 15.83 11.31 -17.24
CA ALA A 157 15.77 11.45 -15.79
C ALA A 157 16.24 12.85 -15.35
N ARG A 158 15.43 13.53 -14.53
CA ARG A 158 15.82 14.82 -13.93
C ARG A 158 16.76 14.57 -12.76
N ARG A 159 17.72 15.47 -12.54
CA ARG A 159 18.60 15.46 -11.36
C ARG A 159 18.15 16.52 -10.38
N GLU A 160 18.24 16.19 -9.11
CA GLU A 160 17.90 17.10 -8.04
C GLU A 160 18.86 16.92 -6.86
N THR A 161 19.31 18.05 -6.30
CA THR A 161 20.14 18.07 -5.10
C THR A 161 19.40 18.78 -3.98
N VAL A 162 19.33 18.13 -2.81
CA VAL A 162 18.63 18.63 -1.63
C VAL A 162 19.47 18.44 -0.38
N ASP A 163 19.15 19.18 0.69
CA ASP A 163 19.87 19.02 1.94
C ASP A 163 19.32 17.84 2.75
N LEU A 164 17.99 17.68 2.77
CA LEU A 164 17.30 16.53 3.35
C LEU A 164 16.31 15.94 2.35
N CYS A 165 16.41 14.64 2.11
CA CYS A 165 15.34 13.88 1.46
C CYS A 165 14.68 12.97 2.50
N VAL A 166 13.36 13.11 2.67
CA VAL A 166 12.51 12.29 3.54
C VAL A 166 11.72 11.33 2.65
N VAL A 167 11.84 10.04 2.90
CA VAL A 167 11.11 8.99 2.17
C VAL A 167 9.97 8.48 3.03
N GLY A 168 8.74 8.73 2.59
CA GLY A 168 7.49 8.43 3.26
C GLY A 168 6.87 9.66 3.92
N GLY A 169 5.65 10.00 3.49
CA GLY A 169 4.83 11.12 3.99
C GLY A 169 3.80 10.70 5.04
N GLY A 170 4.08 9.65 5.80
CA GLY A 170 3.25 9.24 6.94
C GLY A 170 3.46 10.12 8.18
N PRO A 171 2.91 9.71 9.35
CA PRO A 171 3.02 10.46 10.61
C PRO A 171 4.44 10.88 10.96
N ALA A 172 5.40 9.98 10.82
CA ALA A 172 6.81 10.25 11.11
C ALA A 172 7.43 11.21 10.09
N GLY A 173 7.31 10.91 8.78
CA GLY A 173 7.98 11.70 7.76
C GLY A 173 7.48 13.13 7.66
N LEU A 174 6.16 13.36 7.69
CA LEU A 174 5.59 14.70 7.71
C LEU A 174 6.03 15.50 8.94
N THR A 175 6.00 14.88 10.12
CA THR A 175 6.38 15.54 11.38
C THR A 175 7.86 15.89 11.39
N ALA A 176 8.74 14.96 10.93
CA ALA A 176 10.17 15.21 10.85
C ALA A 176 10.50 16.31 9.84
N ALA A 177 9.92 16.23 8.62
CA ALA A 177 10.16 17.23 7.56
C ALA A 177 9.76 18.64 8.03
N ALA A 178 8.56 18.80 8.61
CA ALA A 178 8.11 20.08 9.17
C ALA A 178 9.01 20.58 10.32
N THR A 179 9.46 19.66 11.17
CA THR A 179 10.35 20.01 12.30
C THR A 179 11.71 20.49 11.81
N VAL A 180 12.32 19.80 10.86
CA VAL A 180 13.63 20.18 10.28
C VAL A 180 13.52 21.52 9.57
N ALA A 181 12.52 21.71 8.69
CA ALA A 181 12.35 22.95 7.95
C ALA A 181 12.17 24.17 8.88
N ARG A 182 11.47 23.99 9.99
CA ARG A 182 11.28 25.03 11.01
C ARG A 182 12.56 25.35 11.80
N LEU A 183 13.35 24.33 12.15
CA LEU A 183 14.54 24.49 13.00
C LEU A 183 15.80 24.87 12.21
N ALA A 184 15.85 24.58 10.92
CA ALA A 184 16.94 24.91 10.02
C ALA A 184 16.43 25.73 8.81
N PRO A 185 16.05 27.01 8.99
CA PRO A 185 15.58 27.84 7.90
C PRO A 185 16.60 27.92 6.76
N GLY A 186 16.14 27.80 5.50
CA GLY A 186 16.99 27.80 4.32
C GLY A 186 17.50 26.41 3.87
N VAL A 187 17.30 25.38 4.68
CA VAL A 187 17.58 23.98 4.28
C VAL A 187 16.52 23.52 3.27
N ARG A 188 16.98 22.96 2.15
CA ARG A 188 16.10 22.41 1.10
C ARG A 188 15.62 21.02 1.51
N VAL A 189 14.37 20.94 1.97
CA VAL A 189 13.74 19.67 2.38
C VAL A 189 12.82 19.16 1.27
N LEU A 190 13.09 17.94 0.80
CA LEU A 190 12.26 17.19 -0.12
C LEU A 190 11.61 16.02 0.63
N LEU A 191 10.29 15.91 0.57
CA LEU A 191 9.55 14.74 1.03
C LEU A 191 8.99 14.00 -0.19
N VAL A 192 9.19 12.69 -0.22
CA VAL A 192 8.72 11.79 -1.28
C VAL A 192 7.65 10.86 -0.70
N ASP A 193 6.47 10.83 -1.31
CA ASP A 193 5.37 9.95 -0.89
C ASP A 193 4.65 9.34 -2.10
N ASP A 194 4.34 8.06 -2.02
CA ASP A 194 3.70 7.33 -3.12
C ASP A 194 2.18 7.54 -3.20
N GLN A 195 1.60 8.21 -2.20
CA GLN A 195 0.18 8.55 -2.18
C GLN A 195 -0.08 9.96 -2.72
N ASP A 196 -1.31 10.21 -3.14
CA ASP A 196 -1.79 11.54 -3.57
C ASP A 196 -1.90 12.52 -2.40
N ARG A 197 -2.24 12.00 -1.23
CA ARG A 197 -2.40 12.74 0.02
C ARG A 197 -1.52 12.13 1.10
N PRO A 198 -0.44 12.80 1.49
CA PRO A 198 0.39 12.37 2.60
C PRO A 198 -0.42 12.24 3.90
N GLY A 199 0.02 11.39 4.81
CA GLY A 199 -0.65 11.13 6.09
C GLY A 199 -0.57 9.67 6.52
N GLY A 200 -0.35 8.74 5.56
CA GLY A 200 -0.11 7.32 5.84
C GLY A 200 -1.17 6.73 6.78
N SER A 201 -0.73 6.13 7.88
CA SER A 201 -1.61 5.44 8.84
C SER A 201 -2.60 6.36 9.59
N TRP A 202 -2.41 7.68 9.62
CA TRP A 202 -3.44 8.57 10.16
C TRP A 202 -4.76 8.45 9.39
N HIS A 203 -4.72 8.24 8.07
CA HIS A 203 -5.93 8.12 7.27
C HIS A 203 -6.84 6.93 7.64
N ALA A 204 -6.32 5.98 8.40
CA ALA A 204 -7.10 4.84 8.89
C ALA A 204 -7.84 5.13 10.21
N LEU A 205 -7.74 6.34 10.77
CA LEU A 205 -8.29 6.72 12.06
C LEU A 205 -9.34 7.83 11.94
N PRO A 206 -10.33 7.88 12.85
CA PRO A 206 -11.24 9.01 12.95
C PRO A 206 -10.48 10.32 13.11
N GLY A 207 -10.86 11.36 12.33
CA GLY A 207 -10.19 12.67 12.35
C GLY A 207 -8.76 12.70 11.79
N GLY A 208 -8.19 11.53 11.47
CA GLY A 208 -6.80 11.42 11.05
C GLY A 208 -6.50 12.11 9.72
N SER A 209 -7.46 12.16 8.80
CA SER A 209 -7.29 12.89 7.54
C SER A 209 -7.18 14.41 7.73
N ALA A 210 -7.92 14.99 8.67
CA ALA A 210 -7.82 16.40 9.01
C ALA A 210 -6.46 16.71 9.66
N ARG A 211 -5.99 15.86 10.57
CA ARG A 211 -4.66 15.95 11.17
C ARG A 211 -3.56 15.86 10.11
N ALA A 212 -3.65 14.92 9.20
CA ALA A 212 -2.70 14.76 8.09
C ALA A 212 -2.64 16.04 7.22
N ALA A 213 -3.80 16.60 6.86
CA ALA A 213 -3.88 17.84 6.09
C ALA A 213 -3.25 19.02 6.82
N GLU A 214 -3.51 19.18 8.13
CA GLU A 214 -2.92 20.23 8.96
C GLU A 214 -1.38 20.12 9.00
N VAL A 215 -0.83 18.93 9.26
CA VAL A 215 0.62 18.74 9.34
C VAL A 215 1.26 18.92 7.96
N THR A 216 0.61 18.47 6.89
CA THR A 216 1.06 18.67 5.50
C THR A 216 1.14 20.17 5.17
N ALA A 217 0.08 20.93 5.44
CA ALA A 217 0.05 22.37 5.20
C ALA A 217 1.13 23.11 6.00
N ARG A 218 1.37 22.70 7.24
CA ARG A 218 2.45 23.24 8.08
C ARG A 218 3.83 22.96 7.50
N ALA A 219 4.06 21.74 7.00
CA ALA A 219 5.31 21.36 6.34
C ALA A 219 5.55 22.23 5.09
N GLU A 220 4.55 22.36 4.22
CA GLU A 220 4.61 23.18 3.00
C GLU A 220 4.84 24.66 3.31
N ALA A 221 4.13 25.21 4.29
CA ALA A 221 4.33 26.58 4.76
C ALA A 221 5.73 26.82 5.33
N SER A 222 6.40 25.78 5.83
CA SER A 222 7.80 25.83 6.29
C SER A 222 8.82 25.61 5.15
N GLY A 223 8.38 25.52 3.89
CA GLY A 223 9.25 25.36 2.73
C GLY A 223 9.58 23.91 2.35
N VAL A 224 8.90 22.92 2.94
CA VAL A 224 9.04 21.52 2.51
C VAL A 224 8.39 21.34 1.14
N ARG A 225 9.16 20.85 0.18
CA ARG A 225 8.63 20.44 -1.11
C ARG A 225 8.20 18.96 -1.04
N ILE A 226 6.98 18.66 -1.47
CA ILE A 226 6.42 17.32 -1.41
C ILE A 226 6.20 16.79 -2.83
N LEU A 227 6.85 15.65 -3.16
CA LEU A 227 6.55 14.85 -4.34
C LEU A 227 5.48 13.82 -3.96
N ARG A 228 4.26 14.05 -4.41
CA ARG A 228 3.13 13.13 -4.24
C ARG A 228 3.09 12.12 -5.37
N ARG A 229 2.44 10.96 -5.15
CA ARG A 229 2.35 9.85 -6.12
C ARG A 229 3.73 9.47 -6.67
N SER A 230 4.74 9.56 -5.82
CA SER A 230 6.15 9.40 -6.18
C SER A 230 6.80 8.38 -5.26
N ALA A 231 7.35 7.32 -5.83
CA ALA A 231 7.93 6.22 -5.09
C ALA A 231 9.46 6.24 -5.16
N ALA A 232 10.12 6.22 -4.02
CA ALA A 232 11.56 5.92 -3.95
C ALA A 232 11.74 4.43 -4.24
N ILE A 233 12.43 4.10 -5.35
CA ILE A 233 12.52 2.74 -5.89
C ILE A 233 13.86 2.06 -5.65
N GLY A 234 14.87 2.79 -5.23
CA GLY A 234 16.19 2.23 -4.93
C GLY A 234 17.24 3.31 -4.72
N PHE A 235 18.30 2.94 -4.01
CA PHE A 235 19.50 3.76 -3.89
C PHE A 235 20.64 3.15 -4.72
N PHE A 236 21.33 3.98 -5.50
CA PHE A 236 22.38 3.59 -6.42
C PHE A 236 23.72 4.24 -6.01
N PRO A 237 24.56 3.57 -5.24
CA PRO A 237 25.82 4.14 -4.71
C PRO A 237 26.84 4.43 -5.81
N GLU A 238 26.80 3.69 -6.92
CA GLU A 238 27.70 3.89 -8.06
C GLU A 238 27.32 5.10 -8.94
N ASP A 239 26.09 5.62 -8.80
CA ASP A 239 25.59 6.74 -9.58
C ASP A 239 25.95 8.07 -8.93
N VAL A 240 27.25 8.41 -8.98
CA VAL A 240 27.82 9.60 -8.36
C VAL A 240 28.02 10.72 -9.38
N ASP A 241 27.40 11.87 -9.13
CA ASP A 241 27.64 13.09 -9.90
C ASP A 241 28.82 13.87 -9.27
N ARG A 242 29.98 13.84 -9.95
CA ARG A 242 31.20 14.49 -9.46
C ARG A 242 31.07 16.00 -9.29
N ALA A 243 30.29 16.66 -10.15
CA ALA A 243 30.07 18.10 -10.05
C ALA A 243 29.21 18.45 -8.81
N VAL A 244 28.18 17.64 -8.55
CA VAL A 244 27.34 17.77 -7.34
C VAL A 244 28.18 17.50 -6.09
N MET A 245 29.00 16.45 -6.07
CA MET A 245 29.85 16.14 -4.93
C MET A 245 30.90 17.23 -4.66
N ALA A 246 31.47 17.84 -5.71
CA ALA A 246 32.39 18.96 -5.54
C ALA A 246 31.70 20.22 -4.96
N ALA A 247 30.44 20.46 -5.33
CA ALA A 247 29.63 21.59 -4.83
C ALA A 247 29.00 21.33 -3.44
N THR A 248 28.85 20.06 -3.07
CA THR A 248 28.23 19.62 -1.82
C THR A 248 29.03 18.46 -1.20
N PRO A 249 30.20 18.74 -0.59
CA PRO A 249 31.17 17.71 -0.16
C PRO A 249 30.62 16.74 0.89
N ASP A 250 29.60 17.15 1.67
CA ASP A 250 28.95 16.34 2.70
C ASP A 250 27.67 15.64 2.20
N ALA A 251 27.43 15.64 0.88
CA ALA A 251 26.38 14.83 0.30
C ALA A 251 26.70 13.33 0.39
N ILE A 252 25.65 12.52 0.51
CA ILE A 252 25.77 11.07 0.49
C ILE A 252 26.19 10.64 -0.93
N PRO A 253 27.32 9.92 -1.10
CA PRO A 253 27.70 9.41 -2.41
C PRO A 253 26.66 8.45 -2.97
N GLY A 254 26.17 8.72 -4.18
CA GLY A 254 25.12 7.95 -4.83
C GLY A 254 23.85 8.74 -5.05
N THR A 255 22.86 8.06 -5.58
CA THR A 255 21.59 8.65 -6.00
C THR A 255 20.40 7.84 -5.53
N LEU A 256 19.43 8.47 -4.92
CA LEU A 256 18.10 7.90 -4.67
C LEU A 256 17.25 8.08 -5.94
N ALA A 257 16.80 6.98 -6.53
CA ALA A 257 15.91 7.01 -7.67
C ALA A 257 14.46 7.12 -7.21
N VAL A 258 13.74 8.11 -7.73
CA VAL A 258 12.34 8.37 -7.42
C VAL A 258 11.52 8.32 -8.71
N ALA A 259 10.60 7.37 -8.79
CA ALA A 259 9.62 7.29 -9.87
C ALA A 259 8.49 8.26 -9.58
N THR A 260 8.24 9.19 -10.49
CA THR A 260 7.16 10.19 -10.40
C THR A 260 6.19 10.02 -11.58
N PRO A 261 5.00 10.61 -11.55
CA PRO A 261 4.09 10.61 -12.70
C PRO A 261 4.71 11.20 -13.98
N GLU A 262 5.65 12.13 -13.84
CA GLU A 262 6.31 12.82 -14.97
C GLU A 262 7.60 12.12 -15.44
N GLY A 263 8.04 11.06 -14.76
CA GLY A 263 9.25 10.32 -15.09
C GLY A 263 10.17 10.11 -13.90
N LEU A 264 11.43 9.79 -14.15
CA LEU A 264 12.41 9.47 -13.12
C LEU A 264 13.11 10.75 -12.59
N VAL A 265 13.21 10.87 -11.27
CA VAL A 265 14.02 11.89 -10.58
C VAL A 265 15.16 11.19 -9.85
N ARG A 266 16.38 11.66 -10.05
CA ARG A 266 17.61 11.20 -9.39
C ARG A 266 17.96 12.21 -8.31
N VAL A 267 17.79 11.85 -7.05
CA VAL A 267 17.98 12.73 -5.90
C VAL A 267 19.32 12.46 -5.24
N THR A 268 20.17 13.49 -5.15
CA THR A 268 21.37 13.50 -4.29
C THR A 268 21.08 14.35 -3.06
N ALA A 269 21.32 13.81 -1.87
CA ALA A 269 20.98 14.46 -0.61
C ALA A 269 22.17 14.48 0.36
N ARG A 270 22.27 15.53 1.21
CA ARG A 270 23.21 15.56 2.32
C ARG A 270 22.78 14.63 3.47
N ARG A 271 21.48 14.49 3.65
CA ARG A 271 20.87 13.59 4.65
C ARG A 271 19.68 12.86 4.03
N LEU A 272 19.52 11.58 4.37
CA LEU A 272 18.33 10.79 4.04
C LEU A 272 17.62 10.37 5.32
N LEU A 273 16.31 10.56 5.36
CA LEU A 273 15.45 10.03 6.42
C LEU A 273 14.45 9.03 5.81
N TYR A 274 14.53 7.78 6.24
CA TYR A 274 13.56 6.76 5.92
C TYR A 274 12.46 6.71 6.98
N ALA A 275 11.28 7.15 6.61
CA ALA A 275 10.04 7.08 7.36
C ALA A 275 9.00 6.26 6.58
N THR A 276 9.48 5.16 5.98
CA THR A 276 8.78 4.32 5.01
C THR A 276 7.60 3.54 5.60
N GLY A 277 7.43 3.57 6.92
CA GLY A 277 6.29 2.94 7.57
C GLY A 277 6.35 1.41 7.57
N GLY A 278 5.23 0.77 7.30
CA GLY A 278 5.12 -0.68 7.26
C GLY A 278 3.99 -1.16 6.36
N TYR A 279 4.16 -2.37 5.84
CA TYR A 279 3.21 -3.04 4.95
C TYR A 279 2.12 -3.77 5.72
N ASP A 280 0.89 -3.72 5.22
CA ASP A 280 -0.19 -4.53 5.74
C ASP A 280 0.11 -6.02 5.54
N GLN A 281 0.03 -6.79 6.60
CA GLN A 281 0.21 -8.23 6.59
C GLN A 281 -1.13 -8.95 6.59
N ASN A 282 -1.17 -10.12 5.95
CA ASN A 282 -2.24 -11.09 6.12
C ASN A 282 -1.80 -12.15 7.13
N VAL A 283 -2.75 -12.89 7.68
CA VAL A 283 -2.50 -14.04 8.57
C VAL A 283 -2.96 -15.34 7.89
N PRO A 284 -2.32 -16.47 8.16
CA PRO A 284 -2.66 -17.74 7.52
C PRO A 284 -3.94 -18.34 8.11
N PHE A 285 -4.99 -18.46 7.30
CA PHE A 285 -6.18 -19.28 7.54
C PHE A 285 -6.82 -19.61 6.18
N LEU A 286 -7.72 -20.57 6.16
CA LEU A 286 -8.29 -21.06 4.90
C LEU A 286 -9.10 -19.94 4.20
N ASP A 287 -8.85 -19.74 2.90
CA ASP A 287 -9.47 -18.73 2.05
C ASP A 287 -9.24 -17.26 2.48
N ASN A 288 -8.14 -16.98 3.16
CA ASN A 288 -7.74 -15.64 3.60
C ASN A 288 -7.45 -14.65 2.44
N ASP A 289 -7.43 -15.12 1.20
CA ASP A 289 -7.23 -14.32 -0.03
C ASP A 289 -8.56 -13.99 -0.74
N ARG A 290 -9.71 -14.35 -0.14
CA ARG A 290 -11.04 -14.11 -0.72
C ARG A 290 -11.36 -12.62 -0.73
N PRO A 291 -11.95 -12.07 -1.83
CA PRO A 291 -12.48 -10.70 -1.86
C PRO A 291 -13.45 -10.44 -0.71
N GLY A 292 -13.26 -9.33 0.01
CA GLY A 292 -13.94 -9.06 1.28
C GLY A 292 -13.09 -9.38 2.53
N VAL A 293 -11.93 -10.07 2.35
CA VAL A 293 -10.87 -10.07 3.36
C VAL A 293 -9.93 -8.91 3.04
N ILE A 294 -9.87 -7.91 3.91
CA ILE A 294 -9.08 -6.68 3.74
C ILE A 294 -8.22 -6.40 4.97
N SER A 295 -7.19 -5.59 4.84
CA SER A 295 -6.43 -5.19 6.03
C SER A 295 -7.25 -4.28 6.95
N ALA A 296 -6.96 -4.29 8.24
CA ALA A 296 -7.63 -3.42 9.20
C ALA A 296 -7.38 -1.93 8.90
N ARG A 297 -6.16 -1.57 8.44
CA ARG A 297 -5.87 -0.20 8.01
C ARG A 297 -6.64 0.19 6.75
N ALA A 298 -6.81 -0.74 5.79
CA ALA A 298 -7.66 -0.52 4.62
C ALA A 298 -9.13 -0.30 5.01
N CYS A 299 -9.64 -1.13 5.93
CA CYS A 299 -10.99 -0.97 6.49
C CYS A 299 -11.18 0.42 7.11
N GLY A 300 -10.22 0.86 7.93
CA GLY A 300 -10.22 2.20 8.51
C GLY A 300 -10.14 3.32 7.46
N ARG A 301 -9.29 3.18 6.43
CA ARG A 301 -9.21 4.17 5.33
C ARG A 301 -10.51 4.27 4.53
N LEU A 302 -11.14 3.16 4.20
CA LEU A 302 -12.46 3.16 3.56
C LEU A 302 -13.46 3.97 4.40
N ALA A 303 -13.56 3.67 5.69
CA ALA A 303 -14.50 4.33 6.59
C ALA A 303 -14.15 5.82 6.85
N PHE A 304 -12.92 6.10 7.30
CA PHE A 304 -12.59 7.40 7.89
C PHE A 304 -11.96 8.39 6.92
N ARG A 305 -11.32 7.92 5.85
CA ARG A 305 -10.83 8.81 4.79
C ARG A 305 -11.88 9.02 3.71
N HIS A 306 -12.46 7.92 3.20
CA HIS A 306 -13.32 7.95 2.02
C HIS A 306 -14.83 8.01 2.33
N GLY A 307 -15.23 7.79 3.58
CA GLY A 307 -16.64 7.73 3.96
C GLY A 307 -17.39 6.56 3.29
N VAL A 308 -16.65 5.50 2.97
CA VAL A 308 -17.18 4.27 2.39
C VAL A 308 -17.40 3.27 3.52
N ARG A 309 -18.63 2.80 3.68
CA ARG A 309 -18.96 1.74 4.64
C ARG A 309 -18.26 0.45 4.20
N PRO A 310 -17.35 -0.13 5.01
CA PRO A 310 -16.62 -1.33 4.59
C PRO A 310 -17.53 -2.53 4.36
N GLY A 311 -18.55 -2.67 5.19
CA GLY A 311 -19.53 -3.74 5.15
C GLY A 311 -20.71 -3.45 6.06
N THR A 312 -21.72 -4.31 6.05
CA THR A 312 -22.85 -4.27 6.98
C THR A 312 -22.43 -4.82 8.34
N ARG A 313 -21.68 -5.93 8.34
CA ARG A 313 -21.09 -6.56 9.52
C ARG A 313 -19.61 -6.87 9.26
N VAL A 314 -18.73 -6.32 10.09
CA VAL A 314 -17.29 -6.44 9.97
C VAL A 314 -16.73 -7.29 11.10
N ALA A 315 -16.12 -8.44 10.78
CA ALA A 315 -15.33 -9.21 11.75
C ALA A 315 -13.88 -8.67 11.71
N VAL A 316 -13.40 -8.11 12.79
CA VAL A 316 -12.03 -7.60 12.92
C VAL A 316 -11.20 -8.62 13.70
N MET A 317 -10.21 -9.23 13.04
CA MET A 317 -9.45 -10.33 13.63
C MET A 317 -7.94 -10.08 13.56
N GLY A 318 -7.18 -10.58 14.54
CA GLY A 318 -5.72 -10.45 14.56
C GLY A 318 -5.20 -9.96 15.91
N ASP A 319 -4.27 -8.96 15.92
CA ASP A 319 -3.78 -8.37 17.16
C ASP A 319 -4.92 -7.76 17.99
N GLY A 320 -5.08 -8.23 19.21
CA GLY A 320 -6.25 -7.90 20.02
C GLY A 320 -6.41 -6.41 20.32
N ALA A 321 -5.33 -5.65 20.46
CA ALA A 321 -5.39 -4.19 20.68
C ALA A 321 -5.83 -3.47 19.42
N LEU A 322 -5.25 -3.81 18.26
CA LEU A 322 -5.59 -3.22 16.98
C LEU A 322 -7.01 -3.59 16.55
N ALA A 323 -7.41 -4.85 16.75
CA ALA A 323 -8.74 -5.33 16.42
C ALA A 323 -9.82 -4.60 17.23
N ARG A 324 -9.66 -4.52 18.56
CA ARG A 324 -10.59 -3.80 19.44
C ARG A 324 -10.68 -2.30 19.10
N ALA A 325 -9.53 -1.65 18.83
CA ALA A 325 -9.51 -0.23 18.47
C ALA A 325 -10.28 0.04 17.17
N LEU A 326 -10.06 -0.77 16.13
CA LEU A 326 -10.79 -0.60 14.87
C LEU A 326 -12.28 -0.89 15.05
N ALA A 327 -12.66 -1.99 15.73
CA ALA A 327 -14.06 -2.33 15.96
C ALA A 327 -14.80 -1.21 16.72
N ALA A 328 -14.18 -0.66 17.77
CA ALA A 328 -14.74 0.48 18.51
C ALA A 328 -14.93 1.73 17.64
N ASN A 329 -13.94 2.05 16.80
CA ASN A 329 -14.01 3.20 15.88
C ASN A 329 -15.10 3.01 14.82
N LEU A 330 -15.25 1.79 14.28
CA LEU A 330 -16.31 1.46 13.32
C LEU A 330 -17.68 1.53 13.96
N ALA A 331 -17.84 0.99 15.18
CA ALA A 331 -19.09 1.04 15.93
C ALA A 331 -19.50 2.51 16.22
N ALA A 332 -18.55 3.37 16.59
CA ALA A 332 -18.80 4.80 16.78
C ALA A 332 -19.25 5.51 15.47
N ALA A 333 -18.84 4.98 14.31
CA ALA A 333 -19.27 5.44 12.99
C ALA A 333 -20.59 4.77 12.50
N GLY A 334 -21.24 3.94 13.33
CA GLY A 334 -22.50 3.27 12.99
C GLY A 334 -22.33 2.02 12.09
N VAL A 335 -21.15 1.40 12.10
CA VAL A 335 -20.89 0.12 11.43
C VAL A 335 -20.91 -0.99 12.47
N ASP A 336 -21.68 -2.07 12.24
CA ASP A 336 -21.65 -3.25 13.10
C ASP A 336 -20.29 -3.96 12.95
N ALA A 337 -19.51 -4.00 14.03
CA ALA A 337 -18.15 -4.54 14.02
C ALA A 337 -17.86 -5.34 15.29
N GLU A 338 -17.42 -6.59 15.11
CA GLU A 338 -17.02 -7.50 16.19
C GLU A 338 -15.51 -7.70 16.15
N ALA A 339 -14.84 -7.49 17.29
CA ALA A 339 -13.43 -7.82 17.45
C ALA A 339 -13.27 -9.29 17.87
N ILE A 340 -12.53 -10.04 17.08
CA ILE A 340 -12.12 -11.42 17.35
C ILE A 340 -10.77 -11.37 18.03
N ASP A 341 -10.71 -11.73 19.30
CA ASP A 341 -9.48 -11.61 20.11
C ASP A 341 -8.51 -12.75 19.81
N ALA A 342 -7.40 -12.41 19.14
CA ALA A 342 -6.35 -13.38 18.82
C ALA A 342 -5.71 -14.07 20.04
N ALA A 343 -5.83 -13.48 21.24
CA ALA A 343 -5.35 -14.12 22.48
C ALA A 343 -6.22 -15.31 22.91
N GLY A 344 -7.46 -15.39 22.44
CA GLY A 344 -8.42 -16.43 22.80
C GLY A 344 -8.98 -17.22 21.64
N GLU A 345 -9.02 -16.65 20.44
CA GLU A 345 -9.69 -17.22 19.28
C GLU A 345 -8.75 -17.25 18.07
N THR A 346 -8.75 -18.36 17.34
CA THR A 346 -7.91 -18.53 16.14
C THR A 346 -8.79 -18.59 14.89
N PRO A 347 -8.51 -17.80 13.84
CA PRO A 347 -9.24 -17.89 12.58
C PRO A 347 -8.96 -19.23 11.90
N VAL A 348 -10.01 -19.90 11.44
CA VAL A 348 -9.93 -21.21 10.78
C VAL A 348 -10.18 -21.09 9.29
N ALA A 349 -11.30 -20.47 8.90
CA ALA A 349 -11.68 -20.39 7.50
C ALA A 349 -12.66 -19.23 7.23
N VAL A 350 -12.57 -18.64 6.06
CA VAL A 350 -13.61 -17.76 5.53
C VAL A 350 -14.83 -18.59 5.10
N LEU A 351 -16.01 -18.16 5.47
CA LEU A 351 -17.27 -18.77 5.05
C LEU A 351 -17.87 -18.03 3.86
N GLY A 352 -18.50 -18.78 2.93
CA GLY A 352 -19.11 -18.26 1.72
C GLY A 352 -18.48 -18.86 0.46
N ARG A 353 -19.07 -18.69 -0.71
CA ARG A 353 -18.57 -19.28 -1.98
C ARG A 353 -18.15 -18.21 -3.01
N GLY A 354 -18.45 -17.12 -3.09
CA GLY A 354 -18.01 -16.02 -3.98
C GLY A 354 -17.69 -14.78 -3.14
N ALA A 355 -18.61 -14.44 -2.24
CA ALA A 355 -18.44 -13.37 -1.28
C ALA A 355 -18.26 -13.91 0.13
N VAL A 356 -17.65 -13.11 1.00
CA VAL A 356 -17.58 -13.39 2.45
C VAL A 356 -18.99 -13.43 3.03
N ARG A 357 -19.27 -14.47 3.82
CA ARG A 357 -20.52 -14.67 4.59
C ARG A 357 -20.26 -14.85 6.07
N GLY A 358 -19.03 -14.87 6.48
CA GLY A 358 -18.60 -15.01 7.85
C GLY A 358 -17.20 -15.56 7.98
N LEU A 359 -16.80 -15.74 9.23
CA LEU A 359 -15.54 -16.34 9.64
C LEU A 359 -15.83 -17.49 10.59
N ARG A 360 -15.14 -18.62 10.41
CA ARG A 360 -15.09 -19.69 11.38
C ARG A 360 -13.87 -19.49 12.25
N VAL A 361 -14.07 -19.46 13.55
CA VAL A 361 -13.01 -19.28 14.56
C VAL A 361 -13.02 -20.45 15.54
N ALA A 362 -11.83 -20.86 15.98
CA ALA A 362 -11.65 -21.83 17.05
C ALA A 362 -11.46 -21.10 18.39
N GLU A 363 -12.28 -21.44 19.37
CA GLU A 363 -12.18 -20.97 20.75
C GLU A 363 -11.07 -21.71 21.51
N PRO A 364 -10.60 -21.21 22.65
CA PRO A 364 -9.76 -21.96 23.53
C PRO A 364 -10.43 -23.31 23.92
N GLY A 365 -9.74 -24.43 23.68
CA GLY A 365 -10.31 -25.76 23.86
C GLY A 365 -10.78 -26.44 22.58
N GLY A 366 -10.66 -25.77 21.42
CA GLY A 366 -10.85 -26.38 20.10
C GLY A 366 -12.30 -26.41 19.59
N LYS A 367 -13.26 -25.86 20.34
CA LYS A 367 -14.63 -25.70 19.87
C LYS A 367 -14.65 -24.60 18.80
N GLU A 368 -15.30 -24.84 17.67
CA GLU A 368 -15.46 -23.85 16.63
C GLU A 368 -16.80 -23.11 16.77
N ARG A 369 -16.78 -21.81 16.49
CA ARG A 369 -17.98 -20.99 16.33
C ARG A 369 -17.97 -20.26 14.97
N ARG A 370 -19.12 -19.85 14.51
CA ARG A 370 -19.32 -19.01 13.35
C ARG A 370 -19.50 -17.56 13.79
N VAL A 371 -18.79 -16.66 13.11
CA VAL A 371 -19.01 -15.20 13.16
C VAL A 371 -19.60 -14.78 11.83
N ASP A 372 -20.80 -14.22 11.84
CA ASP A 372 -21.42 -13.72 10.62
C ASP A 372 -20.82 -12.35 10.26
N ALA A 373 -20.28 -12.25 9.04
CA ALA A 373 -19.67 -11.04 8.52
C ALA A 373 -19.73 -11.01 6.99
N ASP A 374 -19.82 -9.84 6.40
CA ASP A 374 -19.64 -9.63 4.96
C ASP A 374 -18.25 -9.07 4.61
N ILE A 375 -17.55 -8.56 5.62
CA ILE A 375 -16.13 -8.16 5.54
C ILE A 375 -15.34 -8.75 6.72
N ILE A 376 -14.14 -9.20 6.43
CA ILE A 376 -13.14 -9.59 7.43
C ILE A 376 -11.99 -8.59 7.36
N ALA A 377 -11.76 -7.86 8.44
CA ALA A 377 -10.66 -6.92 8.57
C ALA A 377 -9.50 -7.56 9.36
N VAL A 378 -8.36 -7.77 8.68
CA VAL A 378 -7.18 -8.41 9.27
C VAL A 378 -6.32 -7.37 9.99
N ALA A 379 -6.31 -7.41 11.30
CA ALA A 379 -5.56 -6.51 12.19
C ALA A 379 -4.18 -7.10 12.55
N ALA A 380 -3.41 -7.54 11.56
CA ALA A 380 -2.03 -7.94 11.77
C ALA A 380 -1.14 -6.71 12.02
N VAL A 381 -0.12 -6.88 12.87
CA VAL A 381 0.90 -5.86 13.08
C VAL A 381 1.63 -5.61 11.76
N PRO A 382 1.72 -4.37 11.25
CA PRO A 382 2.34 -4.10 9.96
C PRO A 382 3.83 -4.46 9.92
N ALA A 383 4.29 -5.07 8.82
CA ALA A 383 5.70 -5.40 8.62
C ALA A 383 6.50 -4.13 8.30
N PRO A 384 7.60 -3.82 9.02
CA PRO A 384 8.42 -2.65 8.73
C PRO A 384 8.96 -2.64 7.31
N ALA A 385 8.81 -1.52 6.58
CA ALA A 385 9.27 -1.35 5.20
C ALA A 385 10.77 -0.99 5.19
N SER A 386 11.61 -1.99 5.46
CA SER A 386 13.05 -1.84 5.74
C SER A 386 13.97 -1.97 4.52
N GLU A 387 13.44 -2.15 3.32
CA GLU A 387 14.22 -2.48 2.12
C GLU A 387 15.21 -1.37 1.73
N LEU A 388 14.76 -0.11 1.71
CA LEU A 388 15.62 1.01 1.35
C LEU A 388 16.71 1.29 2.39
N PRO A 389 16.42 1.37 3.71
CA PRO A 389 17.49 1.49 4.72
C PRO A 389 18.53 0.38 4.63
N ARG A 390 18.14 -0.86 4.34
CA ARG A 390 19.05 -1.99 4.20
C ARG A 390 20.02 -1.86 3.03
N GLN A 391 19.68 -1.12 1.99
CA GLN A 391 20.61 -0.82 0.87
C GLN A 391 21.81 0.01 1.33
N HIS A 392 21.69 0.70 2.47
CA HIS A 392 22.79 1.44 3.12
C HIS A 392 23.48 0.64 4.23
N GLY A 393 23.20 -0.65 4.34
CA GLY A 393 23.75 -1.50 5.41
C GLY A 393 23.09 -1.28 6.78
N ALA A 394 21.89 -0.69 6.84
CA ALA A 394 21.18 -0.53 8.10
C ALA A 394 20.92 -1.89 8.77
N PRO A 395 21.29 -2.09 10.05
CA PRO A 395 20.98 -3.31 10.77
C PRO A 395 19.48 -3.44 10.98
N VAL A 396 18.99 -4.68 10.90
CA VAL A 396 17.60 -5.03 11.20
C VAL A 396 17.58 -6.10 12.28
N THR A 397 16.59 -6.01 13.18
CA THR A 397 16.32 -7.01 14.20
C THR A 397 14.92 -7.57 14.00
N PHE A 398 14.77 -8.88 14.12
CA PHE A 398 13.45 -9.49 14.08
C PHE A 398 12.75 -9.30 15.42
N ASP A 399 11.57 -8.70 15.38
CA ASP A 399 10.68 -8.49 16.54
C ASP A 399 9.24 -8.79 16.09
N GLU A 400 8.72 -9.95 16.48
CA GLU A 400 7.39 -10.39 16.11
C GLU A 400 6.31 -9.43 16.61
N ALA A 401 6.44 -8.94 17.83
CA ALA A 401 5.49 -8.00 18.44
C ALA A 401 5.45 -6.64 17.72
N ARG A 402 6.48 -6.33 16.94
CA ARG A 402 6.60 -5.09 16.17
C ARG A 402 6.52 -5.29 14.66
N GLY A 403 6.03 -6.45 14.22
CA GLY A 403 5.71 -6.74 12.83
C GLY A 403 6.81 -7.44 12.02
N GLY A 404 7.99 -7.75 12.60
CA GLY A 404 9.04 -8.50 11.93
C GLY A 404 10.39 -7.80 11.89
N PHE A 405 11.04 -7.72 10.73
CA PHE A 405 12.39 -7.16 10.58
C PHE A 405 12.39 -5.62 10.62
N ALA A 406 12.58 -5.07 11.79
CA ALA A 406 12.64 -3.63 12.04
C ALA A 406 14.07 -3.09 11.91
N VAL A 407 14.24 -1.91 11.32
CA VAL A 407 15.50 -1.17 11.36
C VAL A 407 15.82 -0.82 12.80
N THR A 408 17.08 -1.01 13.19
CA THR A 408 17.55 -0.70 14.55
C THR A 408 18.48 0.51 14.51
N PRO A 409 17.95 1.74 14.56
CA PRO A 409 18.77 2.94 14.58
C PRO A 409 19.52 3.07 15.92
N ASP A 410 20.60 3.86 15.92
CA ASP A 410 21.29 4.26 17.15
C ASP A 410 20.48 5.29 17.96
N GLY A 411 21.00 5.70 19.11
CA GLY A 411 20.36 6.70 19.97
C GLY A 411 20.18 8.10 19.33
N SER A 412 20.77 8.32 18.16
CA SER A 412 20.63 9.53 17.34
C SER A 412 19.78 9.31 16.08
N PHE A 413 18.98 8.26 16.05
CA PHE A 413 18.15 7.85 14.89
C PHE A 413 18.94 7.53 13.61
N ARG A 414 20.27 7.35 13.67
CA ARG A 414 21.07 6.93 12.51
C ARG A 414 20.80 5.47 12.20
N ALA A 415 20.34 5.20 10.98
CA ALA A 415 20.05 3.85 10.51
C ALA A 415 21.29 3.02 10.25
N ALA A 416 22.43 3.68 9.93
CA ALA A 416 23.72 3.02 9.79
C ALA A 416 24.79 3.86 10.49
N ALA A 417 25.64 3.21 11.28
CA ALA A 417 26.64 3.88 12.12
C ALA A 417 27.59 4.77 11.29
N GLY A 418 27.81 5.99 11.76
CA GLY A 418 28.70 6.95 11.10
C GLY A 418 28.17 7.53 9.78
N THR A 419 26.93 7.20 9.37
CA THR A 419 26.34 7.67 8.13
C THR A 419 25.42 8.87 8.34
N ALA A 420 25.05 9.49 7.21
CA ALA A 420 24.04 10.55 7.12
C ALA A 420 22.62 10.01 6.85
N ILE A 421 22.39 8.72 7.16
CA ILE A 421 21.15 7.98 6.93
C ILE A 421 20.41 7.85 8.27
N PHE A 422 19.15 8.23 8.29
CA PHE A 422 18.29 8.22 9.47
C PHE A 422 17.06 7.35 9.23
N ALA A 423 16.47 6.82 10.31
CA ALA A 423 15.20 6.11 10.26
C ALA A 423 14.36 6.42 11.50
N CYS A 424 13.05 6.64 11.33
CA CYS A 424 12.11 6.80 12.44
C CYS A 424 10.69 6.35 12.05
N GLY A 425 9.84 6.12 13.05
CA GLY A 425 8.49 5.64 12.88
C GLY A 425 8.42 4.13 12.65
N ASP A 426 7.36 3.63 12.00
CA ASP A 426 7.05 2.20 11.93
C ASP A 426 8.10 1.35 11.18
N VAL A 427 8.99 1.95 10.39
CA VAL A 427 10.16 1.25 9.81
C VAL A 427 11.11 0.72 10.89
N THR A 428 11.11 1.33 12.07
CA THR A 428 11.85 0.89 13.26
C THR A 428 11.04 -0.07 14.16
N GLY A 429 9.93 -0.59 13.62
CA GLY A 429 8.96 -1.47 14.28
C GLY A 429 7.69 -0.74 14.71
N TYR A 430 6.56 -1.34 14.39
CA TYR A 430 5.24 -0.75 14.58
C TYR A 430 4.92 -0.42 16.05
N ARG A 431 4.45 0.80 16.30
CA ARG A 431 3.94 1.26 17.61
C ARG A 431 2.71 2.15 17.45
N GLY A 432 2.25 2.32 16.23
CA GLY A 432 1.11 3.16 15.91
C GLY A 432 1.47 4.59 15.50
N PRO A 433 0.52 5.31 14.89
CA PRO A 433 0.78 6.59 14.24
C PRO A 433 1.21 7.71 15.20
N ASP A 434 0.72 7.72 16.44
CA ASP A 434 1.11 8.75 17.42
C ASP A 434 2.53 8.53 17.92
N ALA A 435 2.94 7.27 18.15
CA ALA A 435 4.32 6.94 18.50
C ALA A 435 5.27 7.26 17.35
N ALA A 436 4.87 6.98 16.10
CA ALA A 436 5.66 7.32 14.93
C ALA A 436 5.87 8.85 14.79
N ALA A 437 4.85 9.65 15.07
CA ALA A 437 4.96 11.10 15.09
C ALA A 437 5.85 11.60 16.26
N ALA A 438 5.74 10.97 17.44
CA ALA A 438 6.58 11.29 18.60
C ALA A 438 8.07 11.00 18.33
N ASP A 439 8.39 9.88 17.70
CA ASP A 439 9.77 9.56 17.26
C ASP A 439 10.32 10.67 16.36
N ALA A 440 9.51 11.15 15.43
CA ALA A 440 9.91 12.20 14.49
C ALA A 440 10.17 13.55 15.16
N LEU A 441 9.44 13.87 16.24
CA LEU A 441 9.69 15.08 17.05
C LEU A 441 11.04 15.00 17.76
N LEU A 442 11.54 13.82 18.08
CA LEU A 442 12.87 13.60 18.64
C LEU A 442 13.96 13.57 17.55
N ALA A 443 13.70 12.92 16.42
CA ALA A 443 14.65 12.80 15.31
C ALA A 443 14.87 14.12 14.58
N GLY A 444 13.82 14.94 14.41
CA GLY A 444 13.87 16.19 13.67
C GLY A 444 14.94 17.19 14.14
N PRO A 445 15.01 17.54 15.43
CA PRO A 445 16.05 18.40 15.96
C PRO A 445 17.49 17.87 15.75
N ILE A 446 17.68 16.56 15.90
CA ILE A 446 18.99 15.90 15.67
C ILE A 446 19.41 16.05 14.20
N ILE A 447 18.48 15.76 13.27
CA ILE A 447 18.74 15.89 11.83
C ILE A 447 19.03 17.35 11.46
N ALA A 448 18.22 18.30 11.96
CA ALA A 448 18.41 19.73 11.72
C ALA A 448 19.79 20.20 12.19
N HIS A 449 20.24 19.76 13.38
CA HIS A 449 21.57 20.06 13.90
C HIS A 449 22.67 19.58 12.96
N THR A 450 22.58 18.37 12.40
CA THR A 450 23.59 17.84 11.45
C THR A 450 23.66 18.61 10.13
N LEU A 451 22.64 19.37 9.79
CA LEU A 451 22.59 20.16 8.56
C LEU A 451 23.11 21.59 8.74
N THR A 452 23.07 22.10 9.98
CA THR A 452 23.43 23.49 10.31
C THR A 452 24.85 23.63 10.87
N VAL A 453 25.40 22.58 11.47
CA VAL A 453 26.77 22.59 11.98
C VAL A 453 27.73 22.18 10.84
N PRO A 454 28.77 22.97 10.56
CA PRO A 454 29.80 22.55 9.60
C PRO A 454 30.43 21.22 10.05
N VAL A 455 30.62 20.31 9.10
CA VAL A 455 31.44 19.11 9.34
C VAL A 455 32.86 19.58 9.60
N THR A 456 33.30 19.60 10.85
CA THR A 456 34.73 19.74 11.18
C THR A 456 35.42 18.50 10.64
N THR A 457 36.17 18.67 9.54
CA THR A 457 37.05 17.67 8.94
C THR A 457 38.15 17.30 9.87
#